data_c65e8220d98b36792927cec3bc53c50f
#
_entry.id   c65e8220d98b36792927cec3bc53c50f
#
_cell.length_a   1.000
_cell.length_b   1.000
_cell.length_c   1.000
_cell.angle_alpha   90.00
_cell.angle_beta   90.00
_cell.angle_gamma   90.00
#
_symmetry.space_group_name_H-M   'P 1'
#
loop_
_entity.id
_entity.type
_entity.pdbx_description
1 polymer ?
#
loop_
_entity_poly.entity_id
_entity_poly.type
_entity_poly.pdbx_seq_one_letter_code
_entity_poly.pdbx_strand_id
1 'polypeptide(L)'
;RHVGDGVVAFFPAVTFTNESNAARACIESARAIRAGTQEVAEHAGLDPSDVVLRFGLHWGATPYIGAITTSGRAEVTALGDEINEAARIEASATGGRILASKQLLEHLGRVDAAAIDIDTELMAYTQLGDLDTAPEKARRDAPSIAVCDL
;
A
#
# COMPACT_ATOMS: atom_id res chain seq x y z
N ARG A 1 8.39 -5.42 7.68
CA ARG A 1 9.70 -4.80 7.88
C ARG A 1 9.55 -3.33 8.24
N HIS A 2 10.25 -2.87 9.26
CA HIS A 2 10.38 -1.44 9.53
C HIS A 2 11.37 -0.80 8.56
N VAL A 3 10.99 0.33 7.97
CA VAL A 3 11.84 1.13 7.08
C VAL A 3 11.81 2.56 7.57
N GLY A 4 12.80 2.93 8.40
CA GLY A 4 12.77 4.21 9.11
C GLY A 4 11.58 4.26 10.08
N ASP A 5 10.65 5.18 9.83
CA ASP A 5 9.36 5.35 10.51
C ASP A 5 8.21 4.57 9.85
N GLY A 6 8.50 3.83 8.76
CA GLY A 6 7.50 3.09 7.98
C GLY A 6 7.54 1.58 8.19
N VAL A 7 6.50 0.91 7.71
CA VAL A 7 6.36 -0.55 7.69
C VAL A 7 6.05 -1.01 6.29
N VAL A 8 6.75 -2.05 5.83
CA VAL A 8 6.40 -2.77 4.61
C VAL A 8 5.79 -4.11 4.98
N ALA A 9 4.60 -4.39 4.49
CA ALA A 9 3.89 -5.66 4.66
C ALA A 9 3.69 -6.35 3.31
N PHE A 10 3.78 -7.67 3.31
CA PHE A 10 3.61 -8.51 2.14
C PHE A 10 2.41 -9.42 2.32
N PHE A 11 1.61 -9.57 1.28
CA PHE A 11 0.46 -10.46 1.19
C PHE A 11 0.70 -11.46 0.04
N PRO A 12 1.57 -12.49 0.24
CA PRO A 12 1.92 -13.40 -0.84
C PRO A 12 0.69 -14.18 -1.31
N ALA A 13 0.34 -14.08 -2.59
CA ALA A 13 -0.87 -14.71 -3.14
C ALA A 13 -0.93 -16.22 -2.87
N VAL A 14 0.24 -16.88 -2.82
CA VAL A 14 0.35 -18.32 -2.52
C VAL A 14 -0.10 -18.71 -1.10
N THR A 15 -0.23 -17.76 -0.19
CA THR A 15 -0.72 -17.99 1.18
C THR A 15 -2.22 -17.79 1.32
N PHE A 16 -2.90 -17.38 0.26
CA PHE A 16 -4.34 -17.16 0.20
C PHE A 16 -5.00 -18.18 -0.73
N THR A 17 -6.33 -18.25 -0.69
CA THR A 17 -7.09 -19.17 -1.55
C THR A 17 -6.91 -18.80 -3.03
N ASN A 18 -6.80 -17.50 -3.32
CA ASN A 18 -6.55 -16.95 -4.66
C ASN A 18 -5.99 -15.52 -4.56
N GLU A 19 -5.63 -14.94 -5.70
CA GLU A 19 -5.09 -13.58 -5.80
C GLU A 19 -6.07 -12.51 -5.32
N SER A 20 -7.36 -12.70 -5.58
CA SER A 20 -8.40 -11.77 -5.15
C SER A 20 -8.48 -11.67 -3.62
N ASN A 21 -8.37 -12.79 -2.92
CA ASN A 21 -8.34 -12.79 -1.46
C ASN A 21 -7.08 -12.09 -0.91
N ALA A 22 -5.93 -12.23 -1.57
CA ALA A 22 -4.71 -11.52 -1.19
C ALA A 22 -4.87 -10.01 -1.38
N ALA A 23 -5.41 -9.56 -2.52
CA ALA A 23 -5.69 -8.15 -2.81
C ALA A 23 -6.67 -7.55 -1.80
N ARG A 24 -7.76 -8.26 -1.50
CA ARG A 24 -8.74 -7.87 -0.49
C ARG A 24 -8.10 -7.72 0.88
N ALA A 25 -7.34 -8.73 1.34
CA ALA A 25 -6.68 -8.70 2.65
C ALA A 25 -5.70 -7.53 2.78
N CYS A 26 -4.98 -7.18 1.71
CA CYS A 26 -4.10 -6.01 1.67
C CYS A 26 -4.89 -4.72 1.92
N ILE A 27 -6.00 -4.52 1.20
CA ILE A 27 -6.84 -3.32 1.32
C ILE A 27 -7.51 -3.23 2.70
N GLU A 28 -8.12 -4.33 3.17
CA GLU A 28 -8.74 -4.39 4.50
C GLU A 28 -7.73 -4.09 5.61
N SER A 29 -6.50 -4.60 5.50
CA SER A 29 -5.44 -4.33 6.48
C SER A 29 -5.05 -2.86 6.52
N ALA A 30 -4.91 -2.20 5.37
CA ALA A 30 -4.59 -0.77 5.31
C ALA A 30 -5.71 0.08 5.93
N ARG A 31 -6.98 -0.23 5.63
CA ARG A 31 -8.14 0.45 6.22
C ARG A 31 -8.23 0.23 7.74
N ALA A 32 -7.99 -0.99 8.21
CA ALA A 32 -8.00 -1.31 9.64
C ALA A 32 -6.88 -0.60 10.40
N ILE A 33 -5.67 -0.55 9.84
CA ILE A 33 -4.54 0.19 10.44
C ILE A 33 -4.86 1.68 10.49
N ARG A 34 -5.40 2.27 9.43
CA ARG A 34 -5.79 3.68 9.41
C ARG A 34 -6.82 4.00 10.52
N ALA A 35 -7.86 3.18 10.63
CA ALA A 35 -8.88 3.35 11.65
C ALA A 35 -8.32 3.16 13.07
N GLY A 36 -7.53 2.11 13.30
CA GLY A 36 -6.94 1.83 14.62
C GLY A 36 -5.90 2.85 15.06
N THR A 37 -5.22 3.51 14.13
CA THR A 37 -4.23 4.55 14.45
C THR A 37 -4.88 5.76 15.11
N GLN A 38 -6.07 6.16 14.67
CA GLN A 38 -6.81 7.27 15.29
C GLN A 38 -7.19 6.94 16.73
N GLU A 39 -7.71 5.73 16.97
CA GLU A 39 -8.06 5.26 18.29
C GLU A 39 -6.84 5.21 19.24
N VAL A 40 -5.70 4.73 18.74
CA VAL A 40 -4.44 4.70 19.51
C VAL A 40 -3.96 6.11 19.84
N ALA A 41 -4.05 7.06 18.91
CA ALA A 41 -3.67 8.46 19.14
C ALA A 41 -4.53 9.08 20.25
N GLU A 42 -5.84 8.92 20.22
CA GLU A 42 -6.76 9.39 21.24
C GLU A 42 -6.44 8.82 22.62
N HIS A 43 -6.22 7.50 22.73
CA HIS A 43 -5.82 6.85 23.99
C HIS A 43 -4.46 7.32 24.53
N ALA A 44 -3.55 7.70 23.63
CA ALA A 44 -2.24 8.25 24.00
C ALA A 44 -2.30 9.75 24.36
N GLY A 45 -3.47 10.39 24.26
CA GLY A 45 -3.64 11.82 24.50
C GLY A 45 -3.00 12.70 23.43
N LEU A 46 -2.82 12.15 22.23
CA LEU A 46 -2.34 12.88 21.05
C LEU A 46 -3.56 13.40 20.27
N ASP A 47 -3.38 14.52 19.57
CA ASP A 47 -4.39 14.94 18.60
C ASP A 47 -4.37 13.96 17.41
N PRO A 48 -5.50 13.30 17.08
CA PRO A 48 -5.54 12.38 15.95
C PRO A 48 -5.11 13.01 14.61
N SER A 49 -5.25 14.31 14.46
CA SER A 49 -4.80 15.05 13.28
C SER A 49 -3.27 15.14 13.15
N ASP A 50 -2.54 14.95 14.24
CA ASP A 50 -1.07 14.95 14.24
C ASP A 50 -0.49 13.56 13.87
N VAL A 51 -1.33 12.51 13.89
CA VAL A 51 -0.91 11.14 13.59
C VAL A 51 -1.51 10.71 12.26
N VAL A 52 -0.82 11.06 11.17
CA VAL A 52 -1.28 10.80 9.81
C VAL A 52 -0.42 9.74 9.16
N LEU A 53 -1.01 8.57 8.87
CA LEU A 53 -0.36 7.49 8.12
C LEU A 53 -0.66 7.64 6.61
N ARG A 54 0.34 7.30 5.81
CA ARG A 54 0.23 7.19 4.35
C ARG A 54 0.30 5.73 3.95
N PHE A 55 -0.50 5.34 2.97
CA PHE A 55 -0.52 3.96 2.49
C PHE A 55 -0.33 3.92 0.97
N GLY A 56 0.65 3.14 0.53
CA GLY A 56 0.84 2.78 -0.87
C GLY A 56 0.61 1.28 -1.04
N LEU A 57 -0.42 0.90 -1.79
CA LEU A 57 -0.78 -0.48 -2.05
C LEU A 57 -0.46 -0.82 -3.51
N HIS A 58 0.33 -1.87 -3.71
CA HIS A 58 0.77 -2.25 -5.03
C HIS A 58 0.79 -3.77 -5.20
N TRP A 59 0.48 -4.23 -6.41
CA TRP A 59 0.63 -5.62 -6.80
C TRP A 59 1.91 -5.78 -7.61
N GLY A 60 2.82 -6.62 -7.13
CA GLY A 60 4.05 -6.97 -7.84
C GLY A 60 4.07 -8.43 -8.22
N ALA A 61 4.50 -8.74 -9.44
CA ALA A 61 4.51 -10.10 -9.96
C ALA A 61 5.62 -10.98 -9.36
N THR A 62 6.79 -10.41 -9.06
CA THR A 62 7.99 -11.15 -8.66
C THR A 62 8.88 -10.40 -7.67
N PRO A 63 8.37 -9.99 -6.49
CA PRO A 63 9.30 -9.48 -5.49
C PRO A 63 10.19 -10.60 -4.97
N TYR A 64 11.50 -10.38 -4.97
CA TYR A 64 12.41 -11.26 -4.26
C TYR A 64 12.33 -10.95 -2.78
N ILE A 65 11.75 -11.88 -2.01
CA ILE A 65 11.69 -11.78 -0.55
C ILE A 65 12.79 -12.67 0.03
N GLY A 66 13.72 -12.08 0.75
CA GLY A 66 14.82 -12.80 1.36
C GLY A 66 15.08 -12.33 2.79
N ALA A 67 15.73 -13.19 3.58
CA ALA A 67 16.23 -12.84 4.90
C ALA A 67 17.69 -12.41 4.77
N ILE A 68 18.00 -11.20 5.23
CA ILE A 68 19.38 -10.71 5.40
C ILE A 68 19.69 -10.76 6.89
N THR A 69 20.76 -11.48 7.26
CA THR A 69 21.23 -11.50 8.64
C THR A 69 22.39 -10.52 8.77
N THR A 70 22.19 -9.47 9.54
CA THR A 70 23.22 -8.47 9.84
C THR A 70 23.38 -8.35 11.36
N SER A 71 24.59 -8.58 11.86
CA SER A 71 24.92 -8.41 13.29
C SER A 71 23.95 -9.13 14.26
N GLY A 72 23.54 -10.37 13.91
CA GLY A 72 22.68 -11.20 14.75
C GLY A 72 21.18 -10.88 14.67
N ARG A 73 20.75 -9.97 13.77
CA ARG A 73 19.34 -9.72 13.44
C ARG A 73 19.03 -10.26 12.06
N ALA A 74 18.00 -11.09 11.97
CA ALA A 74 17.42 -11.50 10.70
C ALA A 74 16.38 -10.45 10.28
N GLU A 75 16.62 -9.79 9.15
CA GLU A 75 15.66 -8.87 8.55
C GLU A 75 15.11 -9.49 7.25
N VAL A 76 13.81 -9.56 7.14
CA VAL A 76 13.17 -9.88 5.86
C VAL A 76 13.28 -8.64 4.97
N THR A 77 13.92 -8.77 3.84
CA THR A 77 14.01 -7.70 2.85
C THR A 77 13.37 -8.16 1.54
N ALA A 78 12.79 -7.24 0.82
CA ALA A 78 12.33 -7.47 -0.53
C ALA A 78 13.10 -6.58 -1.49
N LEU A 79 13.44 -7.14 -2.64
CA LEU A 79 14.12 -6.48 -3.73
C LEU A 79 13.26 -6.64 -4.99
N GLY A 80 13.22 -5.60 -5.78
CA GLY A 80 12.48 -5.57 -7.04
C GLY A 80 11.98 -4.16 -7.35
N ASP A 81 11.66 -3.94 -8.61
CA ASP A 81 11.13 -2.65 -9.06
C ASP A 81 9.77 -2.38 -8.40
N GLU A 82 8.97 -3.41 -8.20
CA GLU A 82 7.65 -3.32 -7.55
C GLU A 82 7.70 -2.78 -6.12
N ILE A 83 8.79 -3.05 -5.38
CA ILE A 83 8.99 -2.48 -4.03
C ILE A 83 9.26 -0.98 -4.13
N ASN A 84 10.05 -0.57 -5.12
CA ASN A 84 10.29 0.84 -5.38
C ASN A 84 9.01 1.54 -5.84
N GLU A 85 8.22 0.90 -6.68
CA GLU A 85 6.92 1.39 -7.13
C GLU A 85 5.95 1.58 -5.96
N ALA A 86 5.82 0.58 -5.09
CA ALA A 86 5.01 0.69 -3.86
C ALA A 86 5.46 1.88 -2.99
N ALA A 87 6.77 2.08 -2.82
CA ALA A 87 7.32 3.22 -2.07
C ALA A 87 7.04 4.56 -2.76
N ARG A 88 6.96 4.63 -4.10
CA ARG A 88 6.57 5.85 -4.83
C ARG A 88 5.09 6.16 -4.66
N ILE A 89 4.23 5.14 -4.66
CA ILE A 89 2.80 5.28 -4.40
C ILE A 89 2.59 5.79 -2.96
N GLU A 90 3.25 5.17 -1.97
CA GLU A 90 3.18 5.59 -0.56
C GLU A 90 3.60 7.06 -0.39
N ALA A 91 4.74 7.44 -0.95
CA ALA A 91 5.25 8.81 -0.85
C ALA A 91 4.31 9.87 -1.46
N SER A 92 3.41 9.46 -2.36
CA SER A 92 2.41 10.32 -3.00
C SER A 92 1.07 10.36 -2.25
N ALA A 93 0.86 9.45 -1.29
CA ALA A 93 -0.38 9.32 -0.52
C ALA A 93 -0.44 10.28 0.67
N THR A 94 -0.27 11.58 0.44
CA THR A 94 -0.31 12.59 1.50
C THR A 94 -1.71 12.74 2.11
N GLY A 95 -1.80 13.29 3.32
CA GLY A 95 -3.07 13.60 3.97
C GLY A 95 -3.86 12.38 4.46
N GLY A 96 -3.20 11.27 4.78
CA GLY A 96 -3.86 10.07 5.31
C GLY A 96 -4.53 9.18 4.26
N ARG A 97 -4.20 9.39 2.98
CA ARG A 97 -4.81 8.63 1.88
C ARG A 97 -4.27 7.21 1.81
N ILE A 98 -5.10 6.32 1.25
CA ILE A 98 -4.72 4.98 0.83
C ILE A 98 -4.70 4.99 -0.70
N LEU A 99 -3.53 5.11 -1.31
CA LEU A 99 -3.38 5.00 -2.75
C LEU A 99 -3.12 3.56 -3.15
N ALA A 100 -3.94 3.04 -4.04
CA ALA A 100 -3.81 1.70 -4.60
C ALA A 100 -3.48 1.75 -6.09
N SER A 101 -2.56 0.92 -6.54
CA SER A 101 -2.30 0.77 -7.98
C SER A 101 -3.46 0.08 -8.68
N LYS A 102 -3.65 0.40 -9.96
CA LYS A 102 -4.61 -0.29 -10.82
C LYS A 102 -4.32 -1.79 -10.89
N GLN A 103 -3.03 -2.18 -10.93
CA GLN A 103 -2.63 -3.59 -10.92
C GLN A 103 -3.19 -4.33 -9.69
N LEU A 104 -3.19 -3.72 -8.50
CA LEU A 104 -3.79 -4.35 -7.32
C LEU A 104 -5.29 -4.55 -7.51
N LEU A 105 -6.01 -3.55 -8.01
CA LEU A 105 -7.47 -3.63 -8.18
C LEU A 105 -7.88 -4.58 -9.31
N GLU A 106 -7.04 -4.80 -10.31
CA GLU A 106 -7.29 -5.79 -11.37
C GLU A 106 -7.28 -7.24 -10.87
N HIS A 107 -6.61 -7.51 -9.74
CA HIS A 107 -6.66 -8.80 -9.06
C HIS A 107 -7.86 -8.97 -8.12
N LEU A 108 -8.59 -7.90 -7.84
CA LEU A 108 -9.74 -7.92 -6.96
C LEU A 108 -11.00 -8.39 -7.70
N GLY A 109 -11.43 -9.61 -7.45
CA GLY A 109 -12.65 -10.16 -8.05
C GLY A 109 -13.92 -9.46 -7.53
N ARG A 110 -14.99 -9.46 -8.32
CA ARG A 110 -16.26 -8.76 -8.02
C ARG A 110 -16.83 -9.06 -6.64
N VAL A 111 -16.76 -10.33 -6.20
CA VAL A 111 -17.31 -10.75 -4.89
C VAL A 111 -16.51 -10.13 -3.75
N ASP A 112 -15.18 -10.17 -3.85
CA ASP A 112 -14.30 -9.61 -2.83
C ASP A 112 -14.35 -8.07 -2.84
N ALA A 113 -14.45 -7.46 -4.01
CA ALA A 113 -14.63 -6.01 -4.16
C ALA A 113 -15.93 -5.54 -3.48
N ALA A 114 -17.04 -6.21 -3.77
CA ALA A 114 -18.34 -5.89 -3.14
C ALA A 114 -18.31 -6.09 -1.61
N ALA A 115 -17.56 -7.09 -1.12
CA ALA A 115 -17.44 -7.35 0.31
C ALA A 115 -16.71 -6.24 1.09
N ILE A 116 -15.97 -5.38 0.39
CA ILE A 116 -15.23 -4.24 0.95
C ILE A 116 -15.70 -2.89 0.40
N ASP A 117 -16.91 -2.85 -0.16
CA ASP A 117 -17.54 -1.64 -0.70
C ASP A 117 -16.71 -0.95 -1.79
N ILE A 118 -16.08 -1.73 -2.66
CA ILE A 118 -15.35 -1.23 -3.84
C ILE A 118 -16.09 -1.65 -5.11
N ASP A 119 -16.41 -0.67 -5.95
CA ASP A 119 -16.87 -0.91 -7.32
C ASP A 119 -15.71 -0.65 -8.28
N THR A 120 -15.06 -1.72 -8.73
CA THR A 120 -13.88 -1.63 -9.60
C THR A 120 -14.19 -1.04 -10.98
N GLU A 121 -15.46 -1.05 -11.41
CA GLU A 121 -15.88 -0.47 -12.70
C GLU A 121 -16.04 1.06 -12.62
N LEU A 122 -16.29 1.59 -11.42
CA LEU A 122 -16.46 3.03 -11.17
C LEU A 122 -15.20 3.73 -10.69
N MET A 123 -14.11 3.01 -10.47
CA MET A 123 -12.87 3.59 -9.98
C MET A 123 -12.24 4.54 -10.99
N ALA A 124 -11.99 5.78 -10.54
CA ALA A 124 -11.24 6.76 -11.32
C ALA A 124 -9.75 6.62 -11.03
N TYR A 125 -8.96 6.45 -12.09
CA TYR A 125 -7.50 6.33 -11.98
C TYR A 125 -6.83 7.61 -12.48
N THR A 126 -5.76 7.99 -11.77
CA THR A 126 -4.86 9.07 -12.16
C THR A 126 -3.45 8.49 -12.28
N GLN A 127 -2.67 8.95 -13.26
CA GLN A 127 -1.27 8.56 -13.31
C GLN A 127 -0.50 9.18 -12.13
N LEU A 128 0.41 8.41 -11.55
CA LEU A 128 1.16 8.84 -10.37
C LEU A 128 1.93 10.15 -10.63
N GLY A 129 2.47 10.31 -11.85
CA GLY A 129 3.17 11.51 -12.27
C GLY A 129 2.30 12.76 -12.35
N ASP A 130 0.99 12.60 -12.53
CA ASP A 130 0.02 13.69 -12.66
C ASP A 130 -0.62 14.10 -11.33
N LEU A 131 -0.35 13.35 -10.24
CA LEU A 131 -0.81 13.75 -8.91
C LEU A 131 -0.07 14.99 -8.43
N ASP A 132 -0.79 15.98 -7.95
CA ASP A 132 -0.20 17.19 -7.33
C ASP A 132 0.71 16.84 -6.15
N THR A 133 0.36 15.77 -5.43
CA THR A 133 1.09 15.28 -4.25
C THR A 133 2.30 14.40 -4.60
N ALA A 134 2.51 14.04 -5.87
CA ALA A 134 3.63 13.19 -6.26
C ALA A 134 4.97 13.92 -6.10
N PRO A 135 5.90 13.38 -5.29
CA PRO A 135 7.24 13.96 -5.18
C PRO A 135 8.02 13.77 -6.50
N GLU A 136 9.07 14.57 -6.69
CA GLU A 136 9.90 14.53 -7.90
C GLU A 136 10.40 13.12 -8.24
N LYS A 137 10.75 12.34 -7.22
CA LYS A 137 11.23 10.98 -7.39
C LYS A 137 10.14 10.05 -7.94
N ALA A 138 8.88 10.22 -7.52
CA ALA A 138 7.75 9.45 -8.07
C ALA A 138 7.47 9.83 -9.53
N ARG A 139 7.51 11.13 -9.85
CA ARG A 139 7.34 11.64 -11.22
C ARG A 139 8.42 11.15 -12.17
N ARG A 140 9.66 10.97 -11.69
CA ARG A 140 10.78 10.49 -12.49
C ARG A 140 10.78 8.97 -12.65
N ASP A 141 10.58 8.22 -11.55
CA ASP A 141 10.84 6.79 -11.50
C ASP A 141 9.60 5.93 -11.86
N ALA A 142 8.38 6.45 -11.60
CA ALA A 142 7.15 5.70 -11.77
C ALA A 142 5.96 6.55 -12.26
N PRO A 143 6.14 7.46 -13.25
CA PRO A 143 5.11 8.42 -13.63
C PRO A 143 3.85 7.79 -14.20
N SER A 144 3.97 6.62 -14.85
CA SER A 144 2.88 5.96 -15.58
C SER A 144 2.07 4.97 -14.76
N ILE A 145 2.37 4.80 -13.48
CA ILE A 145 1.55 3.93 -12.63
C ILE A 145 0.20 4.59 -12.40
N ALA A 146 -0.86 3.91 -12.83
CA ALA A 146 -2.22 4.34 -12.56
C ALA A 146 -2.61 3.99 -11.12
N VAL A 147 -3.09 4.98 -10.36
CA VAL A 147 -3.48 4.83 -8.96
C VAL A 147 -4.87 5.41 -8.72
N CYS A 148 -5.53 4.94 -7.69
CA CYS A 148 -6.77 5.51 -7.16
C CYS A 148 -6.71 5.64 -5.64
N ASP A 149 -7.56 6.49 -5.08
CA ASP A 149 -7.74 6.66 -3.63
C ASP A 149 -8.85 5.72 -3.12
N LEU A 150 -8.64 5.06 -1.94
CA LEU A 150 -9.53 4.06 -1.34
C LEU A 150 -10.11 4.50 0.01
#